data_564be100f51f9b83733883c1f41474e4
#
_entry.id   564be100f51f9b83733883c1f41474e4
#
_cell.length_a   1.000
_cell.length_b   1.000
_cell.length_c   1.000
_cell.angle_alpha   90.00
_cell.angle_beta   90.00
_cell.angle_gamma   90.00
#
_symmetry.space_group_name_H-M   'P 1'
#
loop_
_entity.id
_entity.type
_entity.pdbx_description
1 polymer ?
#
loop_
_entity_poly.entity_id
_entity_poly.type
_entity_poly.pdbx_seq_one_letter_code
_entity_poly.pdbx_strand_id
1 'polypeptide(L)'
;MAAVINTGNDYNWTGNDLAAANTYGYGRMAMNPSEDSAVIAKEWAELTLPKSLSDGVVSMLMKSWSTYEKYTSPLGIGWMVTPHYHYGPDIDGYEYDRWGTYHRADRNGLGVDRTPNGTGYTTQYNEPWCTKYADKKQCPQELLLFFHYVRYDEVLASGKTLIQHIYDTHFEGVNEVEEMIVSWKAWKEEMAEDVYERVLSRMERQLSNAIEETANILSEEWSKRCTFPKNI
;
A
#
# COMPACT_ATOMS: atom_id res chain seq x y z
N MET A 1 7.55 10.69 19.82
CA MET A 1 7.08 9.61 18.93
C MET A 1 7.10 8.29 19.69
N ALA A 2 6.19 7.38 19.37
CA ALA A 2 6.18 6.02 19.91
C ALA A 2 5.90 5.04 18.77
N ALA A 3 6.52 3.86 18.82
CA ALA A 3 6.25 2.76 17.88
C ALA A 3 5.90 1.51 18.66
N VAL A 4 4.96 0.74 18.15
CA VAL A 4 4.62 -0.58 18.66
C VAL A 4 4.93 -1.61 17.58
N ILE A 5 5.70 -2.63 17.93
CA ILE A 5 6.13 -3.67 17.00
C ILE A 5 5.76 -5.02 17.60
N ASN A 6 5.08 -5.86 16.82
CA ASN A 6 4.87 -7.24 17.20
C ASN A 6 6.18 -8.01 17.03
N THR A 7 6.63 -8.64 18.10
CA THR A 7 7.81 -9.51 18.08
C THR A 7 7.38 -10.97 18.10
N GLY A 8 7.94 -11.76 17.19
CA GLY A 8 7.73 -13.20 17.12
C GLY A 8 8.88 -14.00 17.75
N ASN A 9 8.88 -15.31 17.51
CA ASN A 9 9.94 -16.21 17.90
C ASN A 9 11.01 -16.43 16.81
N ASP A 10 11.00 -15.58 15.77
CA ASP A 10 11.95 -15.65 14.68
C ASP A 10 13.32 -15.12 15.08
N TYR A 11 14.37 -15.51 14.35
CA TYR A 11 15.72 -14.96 14.48
C TYR A 11 15.73 -13.46 14.35
N ASN A 12 14.95 -12.93 13.41
CA ASN A 12 14.65 -11.54 13.31
C ASN A 12 13.36 -11.28 14.10
N TRP A 13 13.43 -10.49 15.15
CA TRP A 13 12.33 -10.20 16.07
C TRP A 13 11.07 -9.59 15.38
N THR A 14 11.22 -9.02 14.19
CA THR A 14 10.10 -8.58 13.36
C THR A 14 9.58 -9.69 12.43
N GLY A 15 10.27 -10.84 12.37
CA GLY A 15 9.97 -11.91 11.44
C GLY A 15 10.26 -11.60 9.97
N ASN A 16 10.87 -10.45 9.66
CA ASN A 16 11.20 -10.02 8.30
C ASN A 16 12.51 -9.22 8.32
N ASP A 17 13.53 -9.75 7.66
CA ASP A 17 14.87 -9.15 7.65
C ASP A 17 14.87 -7.71 7.11
N LEU A 18 14.12 -7.45 6.03
CA LEU A 18 14.03 -6.10 5.46
C LEU A 18 13.23 -5.12 6.32
N ALA A 19 12.30 -5.59 7.15
CA ALA A 19 11.54 -4.73 8.06
C ALA A 19 12.41 -4.11 9.17
N ALA A 20 13.59 -4.65 9.42
CA ALA A 20 14.57 -4.04 10.32
C ALA A 20 14.98 -2.63 9.86
N ALA A 21 14.95 -2.34 8.56
CA ALA A 21 15.17 -1.00 8.01
C ALA A 21 14.18 0.03 8.61
N ASN A 22 12.93 -0.33 8.80
CA ASN A 22 11.93 0.55 9.40
C ASN A 22 12.24 0.86 10.87
N THR A 23 12.72 -0.12 11.62
CA THR A 23 13.11 0.08 13.03
C THR A 23 14.34 0.99 13.12
N TYR A 24 15.33 0.76 12.27
CA TYR A 24 16.49 1.62 12.16
C TYR A 24 16.09 3.05 11.79
N GLY A 25 15.28 3.19 10.75
CA GLY A 25 14.77 4.47 10.26
C GLY A 25 13.97 5.22 11.33
N TYR A 26 13.13 4.53 12.09
CA TYR A 26 12.43 5.13 13.21
C TYR A 26 13.39 5.73 14.25
N GLY A 27 14.42 5.00 14.63
CA GLY A 27 15.45 5.48 15.59
C GLY A 27 16.18 6.72 15.06
N ARG A 28 16.56 6.72 13.79
CA ARG A 28 17.24 7.86 13.15
C ARG A 28 16.34 9.09 13.09
N MET A 29 15.12 8.95 12.62
CA MET A 29 14.15 10.04 12.49
C MET A 29 13.67 10.56 13.85
N ALA A 30 13.66 9.74 14.90
CA ALA A 30 13.36 10.20 16.25
C ALA A 30 14.42 11.16 16.78
N MET A 31 15.66 11.03 16.34
CA MET A 31 16.78 11.94 16.68
C MET A 31 16.82 13.16 15.75
N ASN A 32 16.59 12.96 14.46
CA ASN A 32 16.58 14.02 13.45
C ASN A 32 15.45 13.81 12.44
N PRO A 33 14.27 14.42 12.67
CA PRO A 33 13.10 14.23 11.79
C PRO A 33 13.23 14.88 10.40
N SER A 34 14.28 15.66 10.18
CA SER A 34 14.55 16.30 8.89
C SER A 34 15.48 15.49 7.99
N GLU A 35 15.91 14.31 8.43
CA GLU A 35 16.81 13.47 7.65
C GLU A 35 16.08 12.77 6.51
N ASP A 36 16.77 12.64 5.36
CA ASP A 36 16.19 11.99 4.19
C ASP A 36 16.07 10.47 4.39
N SER A 37 14.91 9.91 4.07
CA SER A 37 14.63 8.48 4.27
C SER A 37 15.47 7.57 3.39
N ALA A 38 15.87 8.00 2.19
CA ALA A 38 16.73 7.21 1.31
C ALA A 38 18.16 7.17 1.85
N VAL A 39 18.64 8.26 2.45
CA VAL A 39 19.94 8.30 3.15
C VAL A 39 19.94 7.32 4.32
N ILE A 40 18.89 7.34 5.14
CA ILE A 40 18.75 6.41 6.28
C ILE A 40 18.68 4.94 5.79
N ALA A 41 17.92 4.67 4.74
CA ALA A 41 17.83 3.34 4.16
C ALA A 41 19.20 2.86 3.62
N LYS A 42 19.98 3.77 3.03
CA LYS A 42 21.33 3.48 2.54
C LYS A 42 22.28 3.12 3.68
N GLU A 43 22.27 3.88 4.76
CA GLU A 43 23.06 3.56 5.96
C GLU A 43 22.72 2.16 6.50
N TRP A 44 21.42 1.88 6.65
CA TRP A 44 20.98 0.57 7.11
C TRP A 44 21.45 -0.56 6.19
N ALA A 45 21.29 -0.39 4.88
CA ALA A 45 21.67 -1.39 3.90
C ALA A 45 23.19 -1.66 3.93
N GLU A 46 24.03 -0.62 4.04
CA GLU A 46 25.48 -0.76 4.13
C GLU A 46 25.97 -1.38 5.44
N LEU A 47 25.21 -1.26 6.53
CA LEU A 47 25.50 -1.89 7.82
C LEU A 47 25.07 -3.35 7.88
N THR A 48 24.10 -3.74 7.08
CA THR A 48 23.39 -5.03 7.24
C THR A 48 23.68 -6.00 6.10
N LEU A 49 23.92 -5.49 4.90
CA LEU A 49 24.08 -6.26 3.68
C LEU A 49 25.41 -5.96 2.99
N PRO A 50 25.84 -6.77 2.01
CA PRO A 50 26.99 -6.45 1.18
C PRO A 50 26.85 -5.08 0.51
N LYS A 51 27.89 -4.25 0.60
CA LYS A 51 27.87 -2.88 0.08
C LYS A 51 27.58 -2.79 -1.42
N SER A 52 27.97 -3.80 -2.19
CA SER A 52 27.68 -3.91 -3.62
C SER A 52 26.18 -3.91 -3.93
N LEU A 53 25.35 -4.39 -3.01
CA LEU A 53 23.92 -4.53 -3.16
C LEU A 53 23.13 -3.34 -2.59
N SER A 54 23.77 -2.48 -1.82
CA SER A 54 23.07 -1.46 -1.04
C SER A 54 22.19 -0.52 -1.89
N ASP A 55 22.64 -0.09 -3.06
CA ASP A 55 21.86 0.79 -3.92
C ASP A 55 20.61 0.08 -4.48
N GLY A 56 20.75 -1.17 -4.89
CA GLY A 56 19.64 -1.99 -5.36
C GLY A 56 18.60 -2.23 -4.27
N VAL A 57 19.07 -2.56 -3.06
CA VAL A 57 18.17 -2.78 -1.90
C VAL A 57 17.47 -1.49 -1.50
N VAL A 58 18.16 -0.36 -1.47
CA VAL A 58 17.54 0.96 -1.20
C VAL A 58 16.47 1.28 -2.22
N SER A 59 16.76 1.09 -3.51
CA SER A 59 15.76 1.30 -4.57
C SER A 59 14.52 0.44 -4.35
N MET A 60 14.68 -0.83 -3.99
CA MET A 60 13.59 -1.76 -3.67
C MET A 60 12.80 -1.29 -2.45
N LEU A 61 13.47 -0.93 -1.35
CA LEU A 61 12.82 -0.47 -0.12
C LEU A 61 12.01 0.81 -0.36
N MET A 62 12.57 1.78 -1.08
CA MET A 62 11.89 3.06 -1.36
C MET A 62 10.70 2.91 -2.30
N LYS A 63 10.67 1.86 -3.13
CA LYS A 63 9.55 1.55 -4.02
C LYS A 63 8.47 0.68 -3.35
N SER A 64 8.81 -0.04 -2.30
CA SER A 64 7.99 -1.13 -1.73
C SER A 64 6.59 -0.70 -1.27
N TRP A 65 6.48 0.47 -0.61
CA TRP A 65 5.20 0.95 -0.11
C TRP A 65 4.22 1.33 -1.23
N SER A 66 4.71 2.01 -2.27
CA SER A 66 3.86 2.38 -3.42
C SER A 66 3.45 1.14 -4.24
N THR A 67 4.34 0.15 -4.36
CA THR A 67 4.02 -1.14 -4.96
C THR A 67 2.92 -1.86 -4.18
N TYR A 68 3.05 -1.90 -2.85
CA TYR A 68 2.04 -2.52 -1.98
C TYR A 68 0.69 -1.82 -2.09
N GLU A 69 0.66 -0.49 -2.08
CA GLU A 69 -0.55 0.31 -2.26
C GLU A 69 -1.27 -0.04 -3.57
N LYS A 70 -0.54 -0.18 -4.67
CA LYS A 70 -1.10 -0.42 -6.00
C LYS A 70 -2.02 -1.62 -6.07
N TYR A 71 -1.67 -2.73 -5.44
CA TYR A 71 -2.47 -3.95 -5.51
C TYR A 71 -3.35 -4.21 -4.27
N THR A 72 -3.30 -3.34 -3.25
CA THR A 72 -4.12 -3.49 -2.05
C THR A 72 -5.07 -2.32 -1.80
N SER A 73 -4.57 -1.09 -1.86
CA SER A 73 -5.29 0.10 -1.39
C SER A 73 -5.06 1.34 -2.24
N PRO A 74 -5.26 1.26 -3.58
CA PRO A 74 -4.97 2.38 -4.46
C PRO A 74 -5.78 3.63 -4.07
N LEU A 75 -5.13 4.79 -4.15
CA LEU A 75 -5.71 6.09 -3.84
C LEU A 75 -6.18 6.26 -2.38
N GLY A 76 -5.60 5.49 -1.46
CA GLY A 76 -5.96 5.54 -0.04
C GLY A 76 -7.34 4.98 0.26
N ILE A 77 -7.88 4.13 -0.64
CA ILE A 77 -9.01 3.32 -0.24
C ILE A 77 -8.56 2.49 0.96
N GLY A 78 -9.26 2.63 2.06
CA GLY A 78 -8.95 1.78 3.17
C GLY A 78 -9.37 0.36 2.80
N TRP A 79 -8.46 -0.49 2.42
CA TRP A 79 -8.46 -1.95 2.41
C TRP A 79 -9.63 -2.62 1.65
N MET A 80 -9.38 -2.98 0.44
CA MET A 80 -10.20 -3.98 -0.26
C MET A 80 -9.89 -5.37 0.31
N VAL A 81 -10.03 -5.52 1.63
CA VAL A 81 -9.67 -6.74 2.36
C VAL A 81 -10.83 -7.25 3.18
N THR A 82 -10.84 -8.55 3.43
CA THR A 82 -11.87 -9.22 4.22
C THR A 82 -12.00 -8.58 5.60
N PRO A 83 -13.20 -8.08 5.97
CA PRO A 83 -13.45 -7.54 7.30
C PRO A 83 -13.04 -8.52 8.41
N HIS A 84 -12.55 -7.99 9.53
CA HIS A 84 -12.03 -8.70 10.69
C HIS A 84 -10.70 -9.42 10.50
N TYR A 85 -10.32 -9.79 9.28
CA TYR A 85 -9.02 -10.42 9.01
C TYR A 85 -7.94 -9.41 8.63
N HIS A 86 -8.33 -8.27 8.07
CA HIS A 86 -7.43 -7.25 7.54
C HIS A 86 -6.40 -7.82 6.55
N TYR A 87 -6.78 -8.90 5.86
CA TYR A 87 -5.93 -9.62 4.93
C TYR A 87 -6.79 -10.43 3.96
N GLY A 88 -6.33 -10.50 2.73
CA GLY A 88 -7.07 -11.14 1.64
C GLY A 88 -8.12 -10.22 1.03
N PRO A 89 -8.33 -10.34 -0.29
CA PRO A 89 -9.17 -9.44 -1.02
C PRO A 89 -10.65 -9.61 -0.69
N ASP A 90 -11.31 -8.50 -0.51
CA ASP A 90 -12.76 -8.44 -0.39
C ASP A 90 -13.29 -7.22 -1.13
N ILE A 91 -14.00 -7.48 -2.22
CA ILE A 91 -14.65 -6.44 -3.03
C ILE A 91 -15.85 -5.78 -2.31
N ASP A 92 -16.29 -6.39 -1.24
CA ASP A 92 -17.36 -5.90 -0.37
C ASP A 92 -16.86 -5.43 0.97
N GLY A 93 -15.59 -5.17 1.11
CA GLY A 93 -14.92 -4.75 2.36
C GLY A 93 -15.67 -3.67 3.11
N TYR A 94 -16.85 -4.02 3.61
CA TYR A 94 -17.78 -3.16 4.33
C TYR A 94 -18.06 -3.76 5.70
N GLU A 95 -17.59 -3.07 6.71
CA GLU A 95 -17.92 -3.45 8.09
C GLU A 95 -19.29 -2.88 8.46
N TYR A 96 -20.25 -3.77 8.59
CA TYR A 96 -21.64 -3.42 8.95
C TYR A 96 -21.83 -3.12 10.42
N ASP A 97 -20.83 -3.42 11.23
CA ASP A 97 -20.93 -3.32 12.67
C ASP A 97 -20.29 -2.05 13.25
N ARG A 98 -19.90 -2.10 14.48
CA ARG A 98 -19.38 -1.00 15.31
C ARG A 98 -18.12 -0.29 14.81
N TRP A 99 -17.40 -0.84 13.84
CA TRP A 99 -16.17 -0.25 13.33
C TRP A 99 -16.41 0.79 12.24
N GLY A 100 -17.66 0.89 11.81
CA GLY A 100 -18.06 1.86 10.82
C GLY A 100 -17.42 1.64 9.46
N THR A 101 -17.49 2.61 8.64
CA THR A 101 -17.13 2.55 7.23
C THR A 101 -15.65 2.83 7.03
N TYR A 102 -14.78 1.87 7.28
CA TYR A 102 -13.41 1.97 6.78
C TYR A 102 -13.41 2.00 5.25
N HIS A 103 -14.26 1.19 4.67
CA HIS A 103 -14.36 1.01 3.25
C HIS A 103 -15.81 1.11 2.85
N ARG A 104 -16.06 1.75 1.76
CA ARG A 104 -17.35 1.69 1.12
C ARG A 104 -17.14 1.48 -0.35
N ALA A 105 -17.65 0.35 -0.84
CA ALA A 105 -17.84 0.09 -2.24
C ALA A 105 -19.35 -0.11 -2.48
N ASP A 106 -19.89 0.59 -3.42
CA ASP A 106 -21.26 0.37 -3.89
C ASP A 106 -21.26 0.27 -5.42
N ARG A 107 -22.45 0.16 -6.02
CA ARG A 107 -22.60 0.03 -7.47
C ARG A 107 -22.11 1.24 -8.27
N ASN A 108 -21.89 2.36 -7.63
CA ASN A 108 -21.60 3.63 -8.30
C ASN A 108 -20.17 4.13 -8.05
N GLY A 109 -19.54 3.74 -6.94
CA GLY A 109 -18.23 4.27 -6.58
C GLY A 109 -17.64 3.68 -5.30
N LEU A 110 -16.52 4.24 -4.92
CA LEU A 110 -15.69 3.84 -3.77
C LEU A 110 -15.41 5.02 -2.84
N GLY A 111 -15.06 4.69 -1.61
CA GLY A 111 -14.64 5.65 -0.60
C GLY A 111 -15.80 6.17 0.26
N VAL A 112 -15.45 6.98 1.24
CA VAL A 112 -16.40 7.61 2.16
C VAL A 112 -16.23 9.11 2.11
N ASP A 113 -17.33 9.85 1.97
CA ASP A 113 -17.28 11.29 2.13
C ASP A 113 -17.00 11.66 3.60
N ARG A 114 -15.76 12.03 3.86
CA ARG A 114 -15.28 12.47 5.17
C ARG A 114 -15.13 13.98 5.28
N THR A 115 -15.62 14.72 4.27
CA THR A 115 -15.67 16.18 4.30
C THR A 115 -16.71 16.69 5.30
N PRO A 116 -16.78 18.01 5.56
CA PRO A 116 -17.84 18.59 6.40
C PRO A 116 -19.28 18.28 5.93
N ASN A 117 -19.44 17.96 4.63
CA ASN A 117 -20.75 17.61 4.06
C ASN A 117 -21.11 16.12 4.28
N GLY A 118 -20.13 15.29 4.59
CA GLY A 118 -20.30 13.87 4.90
C GLY A 118 -20.18 13.59 6.39
N THR A 119 -19.17 12.81 6.79
CA THR A 119 -18.96 12.47 8.22
C THR A 119 -18.35 13.57 9.07
N GLY A 120 -17.80 14.62 8.44
CA GLY A 120 -17.12 15.72 9.14
C GLY A 120 -15.70 15.37 9.65
N TYR A 121 -15.17 14.21 9.31
CA TYR A 121 -13.88 13.75 9.82
C TYR A 121 -12.72 14.71 9.52
N THR A 122 -12.74 15.41 8.38
CA THR A 122 -11.70 16.38 8.03
C THR A 122 -11.62 17.57 8.96
N THR A 123 -12.70 17.89 9.70
CA THR A 123 -12.75 19.05 10.62
C THR A 123 -11.85 18.89 11.86
N GLN A 124 -11.34 17.71 12.14
CA GLN A 124 -10.38 17.49 13.22
C GLN A 124 -8.97 18.04 12.94
N TYR A 125 -8.67 18.31 11.68
CA TYR A 125 -7.36 18.83 11.27
C TYR A 125 -7.32 20.36 11.35
N ASN A 126 -6.19 20.90 11.78
CA ASN A 126 -5.92 22.33 11.71
C ASN A 126 -5.67 22.77 10.26
N GLU A 127 -5.89 24.07 9.97
CA GLU A 127 -5.51 24.63 8.68
C GLU A 127 -3.98 24.60 8.48
N PRO A 128 -3.50 24.38 7.25
CA PRO A 128 -4.26 24.29 5.99
C PRO A 128 -4.80 22.88 5.68
N TRP A 129 -4.60 21.91 6.54
CA TRP A 129 -4.90 20.50 6.28
C TRP A 129 -6.40 20.21 6.20
N CYS A 130 -7.19 20.89 7.06
CA CYS A 130 -8.66 20.75 7.02
C CYS A 130 -9.19 21.09 5.61
N THR A 131 -8.86 22.27 5.10
CA THR A 131 -9.27 22.71 3.76
C THR A 131 -8.69 21.82 2.68
N LYS A 132 -7.41 21.47 2.76
CA LYS A 132 -6.73 20.63 1.77
C LYS A 132 -7.36 19.25 1.62
N TYR A 133 -7.74 18.59 2.72
CA TYR A 133 -8.35 17.26 2.67
C TYR A 133 -9.85 17.31 2.33
N ALA A 134 -10.54 18.42 2.65
CA ALA A 134 -11.95 18.59 2.34
C ALA A 134 -12.20 18.97 0.86
N ASP A 135 -11.25 19.58 0.18
CA ASP A 135 -11.34 19.90 -1.24
C ASP A 135 -10.77 18.76 -2.08
N LYS A 136 -11.63 18.06 -2.81
CA LYS A 136 -11.27 16.94 -3.68
C LYS A 136 -10.14 17.26 -4.68
N LYS A 137 -10.05 18.52 -5.13
CA LYS A 137 -9.02 18.97 -6.10
C LYS A 137 -7.65 19.21 -5.43
N GLN A 138 -7.64 19.50 -4.15
CA GLN A 138 -6.42 19.77 -3.39
C GLN A 138 -5.96 18.55 -2.57
N CYS A 139 -6.88 17.60 -2.36
CA CYS A 139 -6.57 16.36 -1.65
C CYS A 139 -5.45 15.61 -2.37
N PRO A 140 -4.39 15.18 -1.65
CA PRO A 140 -3.38 14.30 -2.24
C PRO A 140 -4.04 13.07 -2.84
N GLN A 141 -3.59 12.68 -4.05
CA GLN A 141 -4.22 11.58 -4.79
C GLN A 141 -4.16 10.27 -4.00
N GLU A 142 -3.08 10.05 -3.27
CA GLU A 142 -2.87 8.87 -2.42
C GLU A 142 -3.86 8.76 -1.26
N LEU A 143 -4.59 9.84 -0.95
CA LEU A 143 -5.58 9.91 0.13
C LEU A 143 -7.00 10.16 -0.40
N LEU A 144 -7.17 10.18 -1.71
CA LEU A 144 -8.44 10.60 -2.34
C LEU A 144 -9.63 9.77 -1.85
N LEU A 145 -9.54 8.46 -1.89
CA LEU A 145 -10.63 7.57 -1.49
C LEU A 145 -10.78 7.44 0.03
N PHE A 146 -9.75 7.80 0.79
CA PHE A 146 -9.89 7.91 2.23
C PHE A 146 -10.79 9.09 2.63
N PHE A 147 -10.64 10.23 1.99
CA PHE A 147 -11.39 11.43 2.36
C PHE A 147 -12.66 11.66 1.54
N HIS A 148 -12.77 11.06 0.34
CA HIS A 148 -13.86 11.33 -0.59
C HIS A 148 -14.48 10.05 -1.14
N TYR A 149 -15.78 10.11 -1.37
CA TYR A 149 -16.48 9.16 -2.23
C TYR A 149 -16.28 9.56 -3.68
N VAL A 150 -15.83 8.64 -4.52
CA VAL A 150 -15.54 8.86 -5.95
C VAL A 150 -16.28 7.83 -6.80
N ARG A 151 -16.93 8.30 -7.84
CA ARG A 151 -17.65 7.42 -8.78
C ARG A 151 -16.67 6.64 -9.65
N TYR A 152 -17.04 5.43 -10.07
CA TYR A 152 -16.20 4.60 -10.93
C TYR A 152 -15.91 5.25 -12.30
N ASP A 153 -16.85 6.02 -12.83
CA ASP A 153 -16.75 6.72 -14.11
C ASP A 153 -16.10 8.12 -14.00
N GLU A 154 -15.76 8.55 -12.81
CA GLU A 154 -15.11 9.84 -12.60
C GLU A 154 -13.68 9.82 -13.11
N VAL A 155 -13.34 10.85 -13.91
CA VAL A 155 -12.00 11.00 -14.49
C VAL A 155 -11.07 11.65 -13.48
N LEU A 156 -9.99 10.95 -13.14
CA LEU A 156 -8.94 11.41 -12.24
C LEU A 156 -7.99 12.40 -12.92
N ALA A 157 -7.11 13.02 -12.14
CA ALA A 157 -6.08 13.91 -12.65
C ALA A 157 -5.15 13.27 -13.70
N SER A 158 -5.00 11.95 -13.65
CA SER A 158 -4.26 11.15 -14.64
C SER A 158 -4.94 11.04 -16.02
N GLY A 159 -6.20 11.45 -16.14
CA GLY A 159 -7.01 11.25 -17.34
C GLY A 159 -7.68 9.86 -17.43
N LYS A 160 -7.41 8.95 -16.51
CA LYS A 160 -8.08 7.65 -16.39
C LYS A 160 -9.33 7.77 -15.54
N THR A 161 -10.34 6.95 -15.80
CA THR A 161 -11.46 6.80 -14.86
C THR A 161 -10.97 6.11 -13.58
N LEU A 162 -11.71 6.29 -12.47
CA LEU A 162 -11.36 5.61 -11.21
C LEU A 162 -11.21 4.11 -11.40
N ILE A 163 -12.16 3.49 -12.08
CA ILE A 163 -12.13 2.04 -12.29
C ILE A 163 -10.92 1.61 -13.13
N GLN A 164 -10.59 2.35 -14.20
CA GLN A 164 -9.42 2.06 -15.02
C GLN A 164 -8.13 2.19 -14.22
N HIS A 165 -8.05 3.21 -13.35
CA HIS A 165 -6.91 3.39 -12.47
C HIS A 165 -6.72 2.17 -11.54
N ILE A 166 -7.80 1.70 -10.92
CA ILE A 166 -7.75 0.54 -10.01
C ILE A 166 -7.27 -0.72 -10.74
N TYR A 167 -7.80 -1.01 -11.93
CA TYR A 167 -7.33 -2.14 -12.73
C TYR A 167 -5.84 -2.01 -13.08
N ASP A 168 -5.45 -0.89 -13.65
CA ASP A 168 -4.09 -0.68 -14.12
C ASP A 168 -3.08 -0.81 -12.96
N THR A 169 -3.39 -0.21 -11.80
CA THR A 169 -2.48 -0.23 -10.64
C THR A 169 -2.31 -1.63 -10.05
N HIS A 170 -3.35 -2.48 -10.07
CA HIS A 170 -3.22 -3.85 -9.61
C HIS A 170 -2.26 -4.65 -10.48
N PHE A 171 -2.38 -4.56 -11.80
CA PHE A 171 -1.43 -5.22 -12.71
C PHE A 171 -0.02 -4.65 -12.59
N GLU A 172 0.11 -3.32 -12.49
CA GLU A 172 1.40 -2.69 -12.26
C GLU A 172 2.04 -3.18 -10.96
N GLY A 173 1.26 -3.28 -9.88
CA GLY A 173 1.74 -3.76 -8.58
C GLY A 173 2.26 -5.20 -8.62
N VAL A 174 1.54 -6.11 -9.31
CA VAL A 174 2.01 -7.50 -9.52
C VAL A 174 3.34 -7.52 -10.27
N ASN A 175 3.43 -6.80 -11.38
CA ASN A 175 4.67 -6.74 -12.18
C ASN A 175 5.84 -6.18 -11.37
N GLU A 176 5.61 -5.17 -10.54
CA GLU A 176 6.65 -4.60 -9.69
C GLU A 176 7.13 -5.56 -8.60
N VAL A 177 6.25 -6.39 -8.04
CA VAL A 177 6.66 -7.47 -7.10
C VAL A 177 7.50 -8.52 -7.83
N GLU A 178 7.13 -8.90 -9.06
CA GLU A 178 7.94 -9.81 -9.88
C GLU A 178 9.33 -9.24 -10.16
N GLU A 179 9.44 -7.96 -10.52
CA GLU A 179 10.72 -7.27 -10.74
C GLU A 179 11.60 -7.28 -9.47
N MET A 180 10.99 -7.08 -8.29
CA MET A 180 11.70 -7.16 -7.01
C MET A 180 12.25 -8.56 -6.76
N ILE A 181 11.48 -9.60 -7.06
CA ILE A 181 11.92 -11.01 -6.94
C ILE A 181 13.05 -11.31 -7.91
N VAL A 182 12.95 -10.85 -9.16
CA VAL A 182 14.02 -11.02 -10.15
C VAL A 182 15.32 -10.37 -9.68
N SER A 183 15.23 -9.16 -9.16
CA SER A 183 16.38 -8.43 -8.59
C SER A 183 16.97 -9.18 -7.40
N TRP A 184 16.13 -9.66 -6.47
CA TRP A 184 16.58 -10.43 -5.31
C TRP A 184 17.29 -11.72 -5.72
N LYS A 185 16.74 -12.45 -6.68
CA LYS A 185 17.34 -13.69 -7.21
C LYS A 185 18.71 -13.45 -7.86
N ALA A 186 18.91 -12.32 -8.50
CA ALA A 186 20.20 -11.96 -9.10
C ALA A 186 21.31 -11.75 -8.07
N TRP A 187 20.97 -11.44 -6.82
CA TRP A 187 21.93 -11.16 -5.74
C TRP A 187 22.32 -12.39 -4.90
N LYS A 188 21.87 -13.58 -5.27
CA LYS A 188 22.04 -14.83 -4.52
C LYS A 188 23.48 -15.08 -4.08
N GLU A 189 24.41 -14.99 -5.01
CA GLU A 189 25.82 -15.33 -4.77
C GLU A 189 26.55 -14.35 -3.85
N GLU A 190 25.98 -13.18 -3.64
CA GLU A 190 26.57 -12.14 -2.79
C GLU A 190 25.99 -12.11 -1.37
N MET A 191 24.89 -12.83 -1.13
CA MET A 191 24.18 -12.83 0.15
C MET A 191 24.47 -14.04 1.02
N ALA A 192 24.31 -13.88 2.34
CA ALA A 192 24.22 -15.00 3.23
C ALA A 192 22.99 -15.87 2.87
N GLU A 193 23.18 -17.17 2.70
CA GLU A 193 22.17 -18.10 2.20
C GLU A 193 20.88 -18.06 3.02
N ASP A 194 20.98 -18.02 4.34
CA ASP A 194 19.85 -17.99 5.25
C ASP A 194 19.01 -16.70 5.14
N VAL A 195 19.66 -15.54 4.94
CA VAL A 195 18.97 -14.27 4.68
C VAL A 195 18.29 -14.29 3.30
N TYR A 196 19.03 -14.77 2.29
CA TYR A 196 18.51 -14.87 0.94
C TYR A 196 17.23 -15.69 0.88
N GLU A 197 17.23 -16.88 1.44
CA GLU A 197 16.09 -17.81 1.40
C GLU A 197 14.89 -17.30 2.22
N ARG A 198 15.12 -16.73 3.41
CA ARG A 198 14.04 -16.16 4.22
C ARG A 198 13.32 -15.01 3.50
N VAL A 199 14.07 -14.10 2.92
CA VAL A 199 13.48 -12.96 2.20
C VAL A 199 12.79 -13.41 0.93
N LEU A 200 13.43 -14.29 0.14
CA LEU A 200 12.84 -14.81 -1.08
C LEU A 200 11.49 -15.49 -0.83
N SER A 201 11.42 -16.37 0.16
CA SER A 201 10.18 -17.05 0.54
C SER A 201 9.03 -16.07 0.86
N ARG A 202 9.35 -14.94 1.50
CA ARG A 202 8.37 -13.89 1.82
C ARG A 202 7.94 -13.10 0.59
N MET A 203 8.87 -12.80 -0.29
CA MET A 203 8.57 -12.12 -1.56
C MET A 203 7.70 -12.99 -2.48
N GLU A 204 7.97 -14.29 -2.56
CA GLU A 204 7.16 -15.23 -3.33
C GLU A 204 5.74 -15.35 -2.74
N ARG A 205 5.60 -15.32 -1.43
CA ARG A 205 4.29 -15.22 -0.77
C ARG A 205 3.59 -13.90 -1.08
N GLN A 206 4.31 -12.79 -1.06
CA GLN A 206 3.79 -11.48 -1.45
C GLN A 206 3.26 -11.48 -2.88
N LEU A 207 4.00 -12.08 -3.82
CA LEU A 207 3.56 -12.22 -5.20
C LEU A 207 2.27 -13.04 -5.31
N SER A 208 2.19 -14.18 -4.60
CA SER A 208 0.97 -14.99 -4.57
C SER A 208 -0.24 -14.16 -4.09
N ASN A 209 -0.06 -13.37 -3.05
CA ASN A 209 -1.12 -12.50 -2.55
C ASN A 209 -1.50 -11.40 -3.55
N ALA A 210 -0.52 -10.75 -4.17
CA ALA A 210 -0.77 -9.70 -5.17
C ALA A 210 -1.54 -10.23 -6.40
N ILE A 211 -1.24 -11.45 -6.83
CA ILE A 211 -1.96 -12.14 -7.91
C ILE A 211 -3.41 -12.44 -7.48
N GLU A 212 -3.61 -12.92 -6.25
CA GLU A 212 -4.95 -13.22 -5.71
C GLU A 212 -5.80 -11.95 -5.59
N GLU A 213 -5.24 -10.86 -5.06
CA GLU A 213 -5.89 -9.55 -4.99
C GLU A 213 -6.34 -9.08 -6.39
N THR A 214 -5.44 -9.17 -7.37
CA THR A 214 -5.73 -8.77 -8.76
C THR A 214 -6.79 -9.67 -9.39
N ALA A 215 -6.76 -10.99 -9.16
CA ALA A 215 -7.76 -11.92 -9.67
C ALA A 215 -9.16 -11.64 -9.13
N ASN A 216 -9.28 -11.21 -7.88
CA ASN A 216 -10.57 -10.90 -7.27
C ASN A 216 -11.21 -9.63 -7.84
N ILE A 217 -10.42 -8.63 -8.21
CA ILE A 217 -10.92 -7.45 -8.93
C ILE A 217 -11.43 -7.81 -10.32
N LEU A 218 -10.85 -8.81 -10.96
CA LEU A 218 -11.30 -9.33 -12.26
C LEU A 218 -12.52 -10.25 -12.15
N SER A 219 -12.98 -10.58 -10.96
CA SER A 219 -14.09 -11.51 -10.78
C SER A 219 -15.39 -10.98 -11.36
N GLU A 220 -16.23 -11.91 -11.85
CA GLU A 220 -17.58 -11.56 -12.33
C GLU A 220 -18.43 -10.87 -11.26
N GLU A 221 -18.17 -11.10 -9.98
CA GLU A 221 -18.89 -10.47 -8.89
C GLU A 221 -18.60 -8.98 -8.79
N TRP A 222 -17.34 -8.59 -8.96
CA TRP A 222 -16.97 -7.18 -9.05
C TRP A 222 -17.67 -6.50 -10.25
N SER A 223 -17.61 -7.12 -11.42
CA SER A 223 -18.25 -6.56 -12.62
C SER A 223 -19.78 -6.50 -12.54
N LYS A 224 -20.42 -7.39 -11.78
CA LYS A 224 -21.88 -7.35 -11.52
C LYS A 224 -22.27 -6.24 -10.54
N ARG A 225 -21.35 -5.84 -9.65
CA ARG A 225 -21.59 -4.80 -8.64
C ARG A 225 -21.32 -3.41 -9.17
N CYS A 226 -20.30 -3.29 -10.01
CA CYS A 226 -20.04 -2.06 -10.75
C CYS A 226 -20.93 -2.06 -12.01
N THR A 227 -21.85 -1.11 -12.15
CA THR A 227 -22.55 -0.90 -13.41
C THR A 227 -21.58 -0.31 -14.43
N PHE A 228 -20.81 -1.17 -15.10
CA PHE A 228 -19.98 -0.73 -16.20
C PHE A 228 -20.85 -0.35 -17.40
N PRO A 229 -20.55 0.75 -18.10
CA PRO A 229 -21.02 0.90 -19.46
C PRO A 229 -20.50 -0.29 -20.28
N LYS A 230 -21.39 -0.99 -20.95
CA LYS A 230 -21.11 -2.24 -21.71
C LYS A 230 -20.14 -2.08 -22.90
N ASN A 231 -19.33 -1.03 -22.93
CA ASN A 231 -18.40 -0.72 -24.02
C ASN A 231 -17.06 -0.21 -23.44
N ILE A 232 -16.28 -1.12 -22.90
CA ILE A 232 -14.82 -0.99 -22.82
C ILE A 232 -14.20 -2.22 -23.45
#